data_48ed7e9f8d58fb3798796f92dc7a4572
#
_entry.id   48ed7e9f8d58fb3798796f92dc7a4572
#
_cell.length_a   1.000
_cell.length_b   1.000
_cell.length_c   1.000
_cell.angle_alpha   90.00
_cell.angle_beta   90.00
_cell.angle_gamma   90.00
#
_symmetry.space_group_name_H-M   'P 1'
#
loop_
_entity.id
_entity.type
_entity.pdbx_description
1 polymer ?
#
loop_
_entity_poly.entity_id
_entity_poly.type
_entity_poly.pdbx_seq_one_letter_code
_entity_poly.pdbx_strand_id
1 'polypeptide(L)'
;VQENGDRAVNGSVPTTAPDDQTRALSAVIAAIHARGWCDGTGGNFSCVSRTEPLELLMAPSGVDKGSIEPEDLILVNGEGQVIAGHGAASAETLLHLEIVRRTGAGAVLHTHSQAATLLSRRALRNGSLRIGSLQIEGLEMLKGLAGQFSHNSSIA
;
A
#
# COMPACT_ATOMS: atom_id res chain seq x y z
N VAL A 1 18.95 -39.88 37.42
CA VAL A 1 17.95 -38.80 37.30
C VAL A 1 18.70 -37.58 36.76
N GLN A 2 18.57 -37.33 35.46
CA GLN A 2 19.19 -36.19 34.79
C GLN A 2 18.07 -35.23 34.42
N GLU A 3 18.05 -34.04 35.03
CA GLU A 3 17.18 -32.95 34.67
C GLU A 3 17.71 -32.28 33.40
N ASN A 4 16.93 -32.37 32.33
CA ASN A 4 17.13 -31.58 31.13
C ASN A 4 16.52 -30.19 31.36
N GLY A 5 17.38 -29.20 31.58
CA GLY A 5 17.01 -27.79 31.60
C GLY A 5 16.62 -27.30 30.20
N ASP A 6 15.36 -27.00 30.05
CA ASP A 6 14.78 -26.37 28.89
C ASP A 6 15.27 -24.90 28.84
N ARG A 7 16.21 -24.62 27.95
CA ARG A 7 16.76 -23.29 27.75
C ARG A 7 15.93 -22.58 26.69
N ALA A 8 14.91 -21.83 27.15
CA ALA A 8 14.18 -20.91 26.29
C ALA A 8 15.17 -19.91 25.67
N VAL A 9 15.38 -20.03 24.35
CA VAL A 9 16.16 -19.05 23.58
C VAL A 9 15.25 -17.83 23.37
N ASN A 10 15.40 -16.86 24.24
CA ASN A 10 14.78 -15.55 24.12
C ASN A 10 15.54 -14.78 23.02
N GLY A 11 15.21 -15.04 21.78
CA GLY A 11 15.75 -14.33 20.62
C GLY A 11 15.14 -12.93 20.54
N SER A 12 15.73 -11.96 21.25
CA SER A 12 15.48 -10.55 20.98
C SER A 12 15.96 -10.25 19.57
N VAL A 13 14.99 -10.05 18.64
CA VAL A 13 15.28 -9.50 17.32
C VAL A 13 15.92 -8.12 17.52
N PRO A 14 17.11 -7.85 16.95
CA PRO A 14 17.74 -6.56 17.11
C PRO A 14 16.82 -5.48 16.53
N THR A 15 16.42 -4.53 17.35
CA THR A 15 15.73 -3.32 16.93
C THR A 15 16.74 -2.45 16.18
N THR A 16 16.93 -2.71 14.89
CA THR A 16 17.64 -1.77 14.02
C THR A 16 16.74 -0.53 13.88
N ALA A 17 17.35 0.65 14.00
CA ALA A 17 16.64 1.90 13.73
C ALA A 17 16.00 1.83 12.36
N PRO A 18 14.75 2.38 12.21
CA PRO A 18 14.05 2.36 10.94
C PRO A 18 14.92 2.94 9.83
N ASP A 19 14.99 2.25 8.70
CA ASP A 19 15.72 2.72 7.54
C ASP A 19 14.97 3.88 6.84
N ASP A 20 15.57 4.46 5.79
CA ASP A 20 14.99 5.57 5.07
C ASP A 20 13.68 5.19 4.38
N GLN A 21 13.51 3.92 3.97
CA GLN A 21 12.29 3.44 3.32
C GLN A 21 11.12 3.35 4.30
N THR A 22 11.35 2.85 5.51
CA THR A 22 10.29 2.75 6.54
C THR A 22 9.81 4.13 6.94
N ARG A 23 10.73 5.09 7.14
CA ARG A 23 10.39 6.50 7.42
C ARG A 23 9.65 7.15 6.25
N ALA A 24 10.09 6.94 5.03
CA ALA A 24 9.44 7.51 3.85
C ALA A 24 8.01 6.97 3.67
N LEU A 25 7.81 5.65 3.81
CA LEU A 25 6.49 5.05 3.63
C LEU A 25 5.52 5.51 4.74
N SER A 26 5.92 5.50 6.02
CA SER A 26 5.06 5.97 7.12
C SER A 26 4.72 7.46 6.96
N ALA A 27 5.66 8.31 6.56
CA ALA A 27 5.40 9.72 6.29
C ALA A 27 4.41 9.93 5.12
N VAL A 28 4.48 9.14 4.07
CA VAL A 28 3.52 9.18 2.95
C VAL A 28 2.13 8.76 3.42
N ILE A 29 2.03 7.69 4.22
CA ILE A 29 0.75 7.23 4.78
C ILE A 29 0.12 8.32 5.65
N ALA A 30 0.89 8.93 6.55
CA ALA A 30 0.43 10.03 7.38
C ALA A 30 -0.05 11.23 6.54
N ALA A 31 0.67 11.58 5.47
CA ALA A 31 0.28 12.66 4.56
C ALA A 31 -1.01 12.36 3.79
N ILE A 32 -1.25 11.10 3.41
CA ILE A 32 -2.48 10.64 2.75
C ILE A 32 -3.65 10.67 3.75
N HIS A 33 -3.43 10.20 4.99
CA HIS A 33 -4.42 10.25 6.06
C HIS A 33 -4.82 11.71 6.37
N ALA A 34 -3.85 12.61 6.51
CA ALA A 34 -4.11 14.04 6.76
C ALA A 34 -4.94 14.72 5.66
N ARG A 35 -4.97 14.17 4.44
CA ARG A 35 -5.83 14.62 3.33
C ARG A 35 -7.23 14.00 3.35
N GLY A 36 -7.54 13.12 4.31
CA GLY A 36 -8.80 12.37 4.35
C GLY A 36 -8.96 11.37 3.20
N TRP A 37 -7.84 10.82 2.68
CA TRP A 37 -7.87 9.83 1.60
C TRP A 37 -7.77 8.38 2.10
N CYS A 38 -7.53 8.20 3.38
CA CYS A 38 -7.70 6.94 4.09
C CYS A 38 -8.11 7.26 5.54
N ASP A 39 -9.20 6.66 5.99
CA ASP A 39 -9.71 6.84 7.35
C ASP A 39 -9.51 5.55 8.15
N GLY A 40 -9.10 5.67 9.41
CA GLY A 40 -8.90 4.55 10.31
C GLY A 40 -7.97 3.50 9.71
N THR A 41 -8.45 2.28 9.56
CA THR A 41 -7.68 1.16 9.01
C THR A 41 -7.75 1.04 7.49
N GLY A 42 -8.46 1.94 6.81
CA GLY A 42 -8.66 1.91 5.36
C GLY A 42 -7.40 2.21 4.55
N GLY A 43 -7.37 1.70 3.32
CA GLY A 43 -6.23 1.84 2.43
C GLY A 43 -5.10 0.84 2.66
N ASN A 44 -4.34 0.58 1.61
CA ASN A 44 -3.20 -0.34 1.61
C ASN A 44 -2.00 0.34 0.95
N PHE A 45 -0.86 0.29 1.59
CA PHE A 45 0.33 1.03 1.20
C PHE A 45 1.54 0.13 1.24
N SER A 46 2.30 0.11 0.15
CA SER A 46 3.55 -0.65 0.08
C SER A 46 4.60 0.04 -0.77
N CYS A 47 5.87 -0.27 -0.53
CA CYS A 47 6.96 0.01 -1.45
C CYS A 47 7.86 -1.21 -1.61
N VAL A 48 8.56 -1.27 -2.73
CA VAL A 48 9.51 -2.36 -3.01
C VAL A 48 10.73 -2.18 -2.11
N SER A 49 10.97 -3.16 -1.25
CA SER A 49 12.17 -3.22 -0.41
C SER A 49 13.30 -3.91 -1.13
N ARG A 50 12.99 -4.96 -1.88
CA ARG A 50 13.95 -5.72 -2.70
C ARG A 50 13.25 -6.24 -3.95
N THR A 51 13.97 -6.26 -5.07
CA THR A 51 13.44 -6.74 -6.34
C THR A 51 13.73 -8.22 -6.58
N GLU A 52 14.83 -8.75 -6.02
CA GLU A 52 15.27 -10.14 -6.25
C GLU A 52 15.87 -10.74 -4.97
N PRO A 53 15.20 -11.67 -4.27
CA PRO A 53 13.77 -12.01 -4.46
C PRO A 53 12.87 -10.80 -4.14
N LEU A 54 11.68 -10.76 -4.76
CA LEU A 54 10.75 -9.66 -4.55
C LEU A 54 10.25 -9.61 -3.09
N GLU A 55 10.42 -8.44 -2.47
CA GLU A 55 9.92 -8.16 -1.13
C GLU A 55 9.29 -6.77 -1.08
N LEU A 56 8.15 -6.65 -0.40
CA LEU A 56 7.48 -5.38 -0.16
C LEU A 56 7.51 -5.04 1.33
N LEU A 57 7.92 -3.79 1.60
CA LEU A 57 7.61 -3.15 2.87
C LEU A 57 6.18 -2.61 2.79
N MET A 58 5.33 -2.89 3.79
CA MET A 58 3.94 -2.45 3.74
C MET A 58 3.30 -2.19 5.10
N ALA A 59 2.23 -1.41 5.10
CA ALA A 59 1.41 -1.21 6.28
C ALA A 59 0.64 -2.50 6.60
N PRO A 60 0.65 -2.97 7.86
CA PRO A 60 -0.11 -4.14 8.25
C PRO A 60 -1.62 -3.90 8.18
N SER A 61 -2.38 -4.99 8.07
CA SER A 61 -3.84 -4.99 8.10
C SER A 61 -4.34 -4.58 9.48
N GLY A 62 -5.43 -3.80 9.52
CA GLY A 62 -6.12 -3.47 10.77
C GLY A 62 -5.46 -2.40 11.64
N VAL A 63 -4.34 -1.80 11.19
CA VAL A 63 -3.68 -0.68 11.89
C VAL A 63 -4.25 0.65 11.39
N ASP A 64 -4.51 1.57 12.34
CA ASP A 64 -4.95 2.94 12.03
C ASP A 64 -3.85 3.70 11.26
N LYS A 65 -4.20 4.20 10.09
CA LYS A 65 -3.25 4.88 9.19
C LYS A 65 -2.86 6.28 9.67
N GLY A 66 -3.62 6.85 10.60
CA GLY A 66 -3.31 8.13 11.22
C GLY A 66 -2.22 8.08 12.29
N SER A 67 -1.96 6.90 12.84
CA SER A 67 -0.99 6.69 13.92
C SER A 67 0.10 5.67 13.58
N ILE A 68 0.26 5.34 12.29
CA ILE A 68 1.26 4.35 11.89
C ILE A 68 2.68 4.92 12.00
N GLU A 69 3.53 4.18 12.71
CA GLU A 69 4.95 4.51 12.87
C GLU A 69 5.82 3.62 11.98
N PRO A 70 7.08 3.98 11.71
CA PRO A 70 7.99 3.17 10.91
C PRO A 70 8.15 1.73 11.42
N GLU A 71 8.09 1.54 12.73
CA GLU A 71 8.25 0.25 13.42
C GLU A 71 7.04 -0.67 13.27
N ASP A 72 5.87 -0.11 12.90
CA ASP A 72 4.66 -0.88 12.66
C ASP A 72 4.68 -1.59 11.30
N LEU A 73 5.54 -1.15 10.39
CA LEU A 73 5.57 -1.70 9.04
C LEU A 73 6.06 -3.14 9.03
N ILE A 74 5.50 -3.93 8.13
CA ILE A 74 5.87 -5.34 7.93
C ILE A 74 6.58 -5.53 6.61
N LEU A 75 7.43 -6.54 6.54
CA LEU A 75 8.04 -7.01 5.31
C LEU A 75 7.33 -8.29 4.85
N VAL A 76 6.94 -8.32 3.58
CA VAL A 76 6.32 -9.49 2.97
C VAL A 76 7.16 -9.98 1.78
N ASN A 77 7.20 -11.30 1.59
CA ASN A 77 7.89 -11.93 0.47
C ASN A 77 7.02 -11.91 -0.81
N GLY A 78 7.56 -12.44 -1.90
CA GLY A 78 6.88 -12.52 -3.19
C GLY A 78 5.61 -13.37 -3.19
N GLU A 79 5.40 -14.22 -2.20
CA GLU A 79 4.19 -15.03 -1.99
C GLU A 79 3.15 -14.33 -1.09
N GLY A 80 3.48 -13.12 -0.59
CA GLY A 80 2.60 -12.35 0.29
C GLY A 80 2.63 -12.79 1.75
N GLN A 81 3.63 -13.58 2.15
CA GLN A 81 3.81 -14.01 3.53
C GLN A 81 4.64 -12.97 4.30
N VAL A 82 4.23 -12.68 5.54
CA VAL A 82 5.00 -11.80 6.43
C VAL A 82 6.29 -12.51 6.84
N ILE A 83 7.42 -11.88 6.56
CA ILE A 83 8.77 -12.40 6.88
C ILE A 83 9.50 -11.57 7.93
N ALA A 84 9.03 -10.35 8.22
CA ALA A 84 9.52 -9.53 9.33
C ALA A 84 8.46 -8.52 9.76
N GLY A 85 8.59 -8.00 11.00
CA GLY A 85 7.64 -7.09 11.62
C GLY A 85 6.52 -7.82 12.35
N HIS A 86 5.55 -7.05 12.88
CA HIS A 86 4.42 -7.57 13.65
C HIS A 86 3.09 -7.20 12.98
N GLY A 87 2.21 -8.17 12.83
CA GLY A 87 0.89 -7.97 12.23
C GLY A 87 0.60 -8.92 11.08
N ALA A 88 -0.54 -8.72 10.46
CA ALA A 88 -0.98 -9.53 9.32
C ALA A 88 -0.84 -8.74 8.01
N ALA A 89 -0.50 -9.44 6.93
CA ALA A 89 -0.55 -8.88 5.60
C ALA A 89 -1.99 -8.52 5.21
N SER A 90 -2.15 -7.46 4.41
CA SER A 90 -3.46 -7.09 3.87
C SER A 90 -4.01 -8.16 2.94
N ALA A 91 -5.34 -8.28 2.86
CA ALA A 91 -6.00 -9.11 1.86
C ALA A 91 -5.63 -8.73 0.41
N GLU A 92 -5.19 -7.49 0.19
CA GLU A 92 -4.78 -6.97 -1.12
C GLU A 92 -3.28 -7.08 -1.40
N THR A 93 -2.51 -7.74 -0.52
CA THR A 93 -1.07 -7.89 -0.69
C THR A 93 -0.69 -8.53 -2.03
N LEU A 94 -1.43 -9.57 -2.45
CA LEU A 94 -1.19 -10.22 -3.74
C LEU A 94 -1.45 -9.29 -4.93
N LEU A 95 -2.43 -8.39 -4.82
CA LEU A 95 -2.68 -7.37 -5.83
C LEU A 95 -1.50 -6.39 -5.94
N HIS A 96 -0.95 -5.94 -4.81
CA HIS A 96 0.25 -5.09 -4.79
C HIS A 96 1.44 -5.77 -5.47
N LEU A 97 1.72 -7.03 -5.12
CA LEU A 97 2.77 -7.83 -5.74
C LEU A 97 2.57 -7.97 -7.26
N GLU A 98 1.34 -8.22 -7.70
CA GLU A 98 1.02 -8.34 -9.11
C GLU A 98 1.21 -7.02 -9.88
N ILE A 99 0.80 -5.90 -9.31
CA ILE A 99 1.03 -4.56 -9.89
C ILE A 99 2.55 -4.34 -10.06
N VAL A 100 3.34 -4.57 -9.01
CA VAL A 100 4.80 -4.40 -9.07
C VAL A 100 5.41 -5.29 -10.16
N ARG A 101 5.04 -6.58 -10.22
CA ARG A 101 5.56 -7.51 -11.23
C ARG A 101 5.25 -7.07 -12.65
N ARG A 102 4.03 -6.59 -12.90
CA ARG A 102 3.59 -6.21 -14.26
C ARG A 102 4.11 -4.85 -14.71
N THR A 103 4.26 -3.92 -13.79
CA THR A 103 4.54 -2.52 -14.14
C THR A 103 5.93 -2.06 -13.79
N GLY A 104 6.64 -2.78 -12.93
CA GLY A 104 7.90 -2.33 -12.35
C GLY A 104 7.75 -1.17 -11.37
N ALA A 105 6.53 -0.91 -10.87
CA ALA A 105 6.28 0.16 -9.91
C ALA A 105 7.09 -0.01 -8.63
N GLY A 106 7.74 1.05 -8.15
CA GLY A 106 8.49 1.05 -6.90
C GLY A 106 7.62 1.13 -5.65
N ALA A 107 6.35 1.54 -5.80
CA ALA A 107 5.38 1.62 -4.71
C ALA A 107 3.95 1.46 -5.22
N VAL A 108 3.05 0.99 -4.35
CA VAL A 108 1.60 0.90 -4.61
C VAL A 108 0.87 1.52 -3.43
N LEU A 109 0.05 2.54 -3.71
CA LEU A 109 -0.68 3.30 -2.71
C LEU A 109 -2.18 3.23 -3.04
N HIS A 110 -2.90 2.37 -2.34
CA HIS A 110 -4.36 2.25 -2.46
C HIS A 110 -5.05 3.15 -1.43
N THR A 111 -5.83 4.09 -1.90
CA THR A 111 -6.54 5.07 -1.07
C THR A 111 -8.05 4.90 -1.17
N HIS A 112 -8.77 5.38 -0.15
CA HIS A 112 -10.24 5.41 -0.11
C HIS A 112 -10.74 6.85 -0.24
N SER A 113 -10.30 7.59 -1.25
CA SER A 113 -10.75 8.97 -1.49
C SER A 113 -12.28 9.03 -1.59
N GLN A 114 -12.91 9.87 -0.74
CA GLN A 114 -14.35 10.07 -0.74
C GLN A 114 -14.84 10.59 -2.09
N ALA A 115 -14.09 11.50 -2.70
CA ALA A 115 -14.41 12.04 -4.02
C ALA A 115 -14.41 10.93 -5.10
N ALA A 116 -13.40 10.07 -5.13
CA ALA A 116 -13.34 8.95 -6.07
C ALA A 116 -14.49 7.97 -5.84
N THR A 117 -14.83 7.68 -4.58
CA THR A 117 -15.95 6.80 -4.22
C THR A 117 -17.29 7.37 -4.70
N LEU A 118 -17.53 8.67 -4.49
CA LEU A 118 -18.76 9.34 -4.92
C LEU A 118 -18.89 9.38 -6.45
N LEU A 119 -17.80 9.70 -7.15
CA LEU A 119 -17.77 9.71 -8.62
C LEU A 119 -18.05 8.32 -9.19
N SER A 120 -17.42 7.29 -8.66
CA SER A 120 -17.64 5.90 -9.07
C SER A 120 -19.08 5.46 -8.84
N ARG A 121 -19.66 5.78 -7.67
CA ARG A 121 -21.08 5.50 -7.39
C ARG A 121 -22.04 6.24 -8.31
N ARG A 122 -21.73 7.50 -8.63
CA ARG A 122 -22.53 8.30 -9.56
C ARG A 122 -22.47 7.72 -10.98
N ALA A 123 -21.29 7.34 -11.43
CA ALA A 123 -21.09 6.71 -12.74
C ALA A 123 -21.85 5.37 -12.84
N LEU A 124 -21.85 4.55 -11.78
CA LEU A 124 -22.65 3.32 -11.69
C LEU A 124 -24.14 3.59 -11.86
N ARG A 125 -24.68 4.58 -11.14
CA ARG A 125 -26.12 4.91 -11.21
C ARG A 125 -26.56 5.41 -12.59
N ASN A 126 -25.69 6.14 -13.27
CA ASN A 126 -25.95 6.67 -14.61
C ASN A 126 -25.75 5.63 -15.74
N GLY A 127 -25.44 4.38 -15.39
CA GLY A 127 -25.20 3.31 -16.36
C GLY A 127 -23.87 3.46 -17.12
N SER A 128 -23.06 4.48 -16.81
CA SER A 128 -21.78 4.74 -17.47
C SER A 128 -20.74 3.65 -17.17
N LEU A 129 -20.89 2.91 -16.07
CA LEU A 129 -20.02 1.79 -15.69
C LEU A 129 -20.48 0.42 -16.21
N ARG A 130 -21.52 0.35 -17.07
CA ARG A 130 -21.81 -0.92 -17.78
C ARG A 130 -20.64 -1.41 -18.64
N ILE A 131 -19.66 -0.55 -18.89
CA ILE A 131 -18.45 -0.81 -19.68
C ILE A 131 -17.17 -0.65 -18.82
N GLY A 132 -17.30 -0.38 -17.52
CA GLY A 132 -16.12 -0.28 -16.62
C GLY A 132 -15.26 0.96 -16.84
N SER A 133 -15.78 2.04 -17.47
CA SER A 133 -15.01 3.26 -17.72
C SER A 133 -15.66 4.50 -17.11
N LEU A 134 -14.83 5.36 -16.56
CA LEU A 134 -15.16 6.72 -16.13
C LEU A 134 -14.34 7.68 -16.98
N GLN A 135 -15.01 8.50 -17.79
CA GLN A 135 -14.33 9.51 -18.59
C GLN A 135 -13.84 10.65 -17.68
N ILE A 136 -12.54 10.91 -17.74
CA ILE A 136 -11.88 12.02 -17.03
C ILE A 136 -11.25 12.91 -18.08
N GLU A 137 -11.58 14.20 -18.05
CA GLU A 137 -11.07 15.20 -18.99
C GLU A 137 -10.84 16.55 -18.31
N GLY A 138 -10.03 17.41 -18.92
CA GLY A 138 -9.82 18.78 -18.47
C GLY A 138 -8.98 18.91 -17.19
N LEU A 139 -8.32 17.85 -16.74
CA LEU A 139 -7.47 17.88 -15.55
C LEU A 139 -5.99 17.94 -15.92
N GLU A 140 -5.27 18.91 -15.36
CA GLU A 140 -3.83 19.06 -15.56
C GLU A 140 -3.06 17.79 -15.17
N MET A 141 -3.51 17.09 -14.15
CA MET A 141 -2.91 15.83 -13.66
C MET A 141 -2.94 14.69 -14.68
N LEU A 142 -3.74 14.77 -15.75
CA LEU A 142 -3.75 13.77 -16.82
C LEU A 142 -2.37 13.62 -17.48
N LYS A 143 -1.59 14.69 -17.55
CA LYS A 143 -0.20 14.65 -18.08
C LYS A 143 0.74 13.71 -17.29
N GLY A 144 0.40 13.35 -16.06
CA GLY A 144 1.14 12.37 -15.26
C GLY A 144 0.90 10.92 -15.67
N LEU A 145 -0.04 10.66 -16.56
CA LEU A 145 -0.36 9.31 -17.06
C LEU A 145 0.42 9.01 -18.33
N ALA A 146 0.91 7.78 -18.47
CA ALA A 146 1.63 7.34 -19.63
C ALA A 146 0.77 7.54 -20.91
N GLY A 147 1.35 8.18 -21.93
CA GLY A 147 0.68 8.45 -23.19
C GLY A 147 -0.26 9.67 -23.20
N GLN A 148 -0.37 10.41 -22.09
CA GLN A 148 -1.14 11.64 -22.00
C GLN A 148 -0.22 12.87 -22.06
N PHE A 149 -0.41 13.74 -23.05
CA PHE A 149 0.45 14.89 -23.29
C PHE A 149 -0.26 16.25 -23.10
N SER A 150 -1.57 16.22 -22.82
CA SER A 150 -2.39 17.42 -22.69
C SER A 150 -3.48 17.23 -21.64
N HIS A 151 -3.81 18.30 -20.91
CA HIS A 151 -4.96 18.34 -20.00
C HIS A 151 -6.31 18.34 -20.76
N ASN A 152 -6.29 18.60 -22.05
CA ASN A 152 -7.48 18.51 -22.91
C ASN A 152 -7.73 17.09 -23.46
N SER A 153 -6.90 16.12 -23.10
CA SER A 153 -7.15 14.71 -23.39
C SER A 153 -8.21 14.15 -22.45
N SER A 154 -8.94 13.14 -22.92
CA SER A 154 -9.84 12.34 -22.09
C SER A 154 -9.29 10.92 -21.96
N ILE A 155 -9.53 10.32 -20.81
CA ILE A 155 -9.27 8.90 -20.55
C ILE A 155 -10.57 8.24 -20.09
N ALA A 156 -10.77 6.98 -20.49
CA ALA A 156 -11.92 6.17 -20.12
C ALA A 156 -11.47 4.83 -19.50
#